data_f51f46639e107898c1e78aae3a8c7e6c
#
_entry.id   f51f46639e107898c1e78aae3a8c7e6c
#
_cell.length_a   1.000
_cell.length_b   1.000
_cell.length_c   1.000
_cell.angle_alpha   90.00
_cell.angle_beta   90.00
_cell.angle_gamma   90.00
#
_symmetry.space_group_name_H-M   'P 1'
#
loop_
_entity.id
_entity.type
_entity.pdbx_description
1 polymer ?
#
loop_
_entity_poly.entity_id
_entity_poly.type
_entity_poly.pdbx_seq_one_letter_code
_entity_poly.pdbx_strand_id
1 'polypeptide(L)'
;MIRTATGMVLAVVLWVGLGAPAPAQTSAKVPDLAAVEAAIDVILAAPERLPLPLERIRPALIEHYTAHEAPVYWVGTGRMTPFLQRLADAGDDGLNPADYPIDSLIELRDTIDPNDPEGAAAVELFYSAFFVAYASDLKVGRLTPQKVDPKLFRNRRSVDPVMVLTEMTDTNNPNDFLNAFETKNPQYQSLKRILALYRALEESFTWPVIPTGVDITEGMSDPRIPQIRQLLTMTGDHPGALEGSDVYDSETVLAVRSFQMRHGLEAKGLIGKQTIMALNVPPADRARQVALNMERWRWMPEDLGEHHFLVNLAAYELQEVEQDELVDRMDVVVGAVATQTPEFSDEMEYVEIHPTWTVPYSIAVSEMLPKLKRNPSAYAGDYEVFMNGKLTGWGGINWNNYGRGNFPFTFRQKAGPKNALGKVKFIFPNPYNIYFHDTPAKDKFRATARAFSHGCIRLSRPMDLAFRLLGDDAGWAPEKIDAAFASGKTTRVSLPEHIPVHLVYATAFQGDGGSIEFRPDIYGRDRKLQAALFGKPSS
;
A
#
# COMPACT_ATOMS: atom_id res chain seq x y z
N MET A 1 -11.32 19.33 6.85
CA MET A 1 -11.70 20.47 5.99
C MET A 1 -10.50 20.72 5.09
N ILE A 2 -10.48 20.10 3.93
CA ILE A 2 -9.46 20.36 2.88
C ILE A 2 -10.21 21.23 1.87
N ARG A 3 -10.02 22.52 1.96
CA ARG A 3 -10.40 23.42 0.87
C ARG A 3 -9.27 23.39 -0.15
N THR A 4 -9.65 23.04 -1.35
CA THR A 4 -8.88 22.92 -2.56
C THR A 4 -7.92 24.09 -2.80
N ALA A 5 -6.68 23.79 -3.23
CA ALA A 5 -5.65 24.74 -3.67
C ALA A 5 -6.11 25.64 -4.86
N THR A 6 -7.22 25.33 -5.48
CA THR A 6 -7.78 26.03 -6.64
C THR A 6 -8.24 27.48 -6.37
N GLY A 7 -8.49 27.86 -5.11
CA GLY A 7 -8.93 29.22 -4.81
C GLY A 7 -7.81 30.25 -4.61
N MET A 8 -6.56 29.83 -4.57
CA MET A 8 -5.45 30.70 -4.17
C MET A 8 -4.56 31.16 -5.34
N VAL A 9 -4.59 30.43 -6.47
CA VAL A 9 -3.84 30.84 -7.68
C VAL A 9 -4.51 32.04 -8.37
N LEU A 10 -5.84 32.20 -8.25
CA LEU A 10 -6.56 33.35 -8.81
C LEU A 10 -6.14 34.70 -8.20
N ALA A 11 -5.56 34.74 -7.00
CA ALA A 11 -5.16 35.97 -6.35
C ALA A 11 -3.79 36.51 -6.86
N VAL A 12 -2.98 35.63 -7.48
CA VAL A 12 -1.67 36.01 -8.03
C VAL A 12 -1.80 36.57 -9.46
N VAL A 13 -2.79 36.08 -10.22
CA VAL A 13 -3.05 36.53 -11.60
C VAL A 13 -3.56 38.00 -11.65
N LEU A 14 -4.15 38.52 -10.58
CA LEU A 14 -4.63 39.91 -10.51
C LEU A 14 -3.52 40.96 -10.36
N TRP A 15 -2.26 40.54 -10.24
CA TRP A 15 -1.12 41.45 -10.09
C TRP A 15 -0.28 41.67 -11.36
N VAL A 16 -0.49 40.82 -12.38
CA VAL A 16 0.10 41.04 -13.71
C VAL A 16 -0.87 41.91 -14.52
N GLY A 17 -0.50 43.17 -14.68
CA GLY A 17 -1.34 44.25 -15.24
C GLY A 17 -2.01 43.91 -16.56
N LEU A 18 -3.27 44.29 -16.67
CA LEU A 18 -4.07 44.33 -17.91
C LEU A 18 -3.38 45.18 -18.97
N GLY A 19 -2.63 44.58 -19.85
CA GLY A 19 -2.04 45.19 -21.06
C GLY A 19 -2.73 44.65 -22.31
N ALA A 20 -3.04 45.51 -23.23
CA ALA A 20 -3.87 45.45 -24.43
C ALA A 20 -3.51 44.35 -25.47
N PRO A 21 -4.32 44.19 -26.56
CA PRO A 21 -4.38 42.99 -27.39
C PRO A 21 -3.13 42.78 -28.25
N ALA A 22 -2.84 41.52 -28.50
CA ALA A 22 -1.70 41.00 -29.24
C ALA A 22 -1.60 41.49 -30.70
N PRO A 23 -0.41 41.85 -31.18
CA PRO A 23 -0.06 41.78 -32.59
C PRO A 23 0.82 40.56 -32.91
N ALA A 24 0.78 40.20 -34.18
CA ALA A 24 1.38 39.15 -34.93
C ALA A 24 2.77 38.61 -34.48
N GLN A 25 2.99 37.33 -34.77
CA GLN A 25 4.22 36.54 -34.69
C GLN A 25 5.50 37.32 -34.97
N THR A 26 6.16 37.74 -33.92
CA THR A 26 7.59 38.07 -33.90
C THR A 26 8.28 36.99 -33.08
N SER A 27 9.48 36.57 -33.49
CA SER A 27 10.34 35.66 -32.73
C SER A 27 10.31 36.09 -31.26
N ALA A 28 9.73 35.28 -30.37
CA ALA A 28 9.59 35.58 -28.98
C ALA A 28 10.99 35.91 -28.41
N LYS A 29 11.20 37.19 -28.02
CA LYS A 29 12.40 37.56 -27.30
C LYS A 29 12.42 36.76 -26.00
N VAL A 30 13.49 36.03 -25.74
CA VAL A 30 13.73 35.39 -24.44
C VAL A 30 14.05 36.51 -23.44
N PRO A 31 13.52 36.47 -22.21
CA PRO A 31 13.88 37.40 -21.15
C PRO A 31 15.40 37.43 -20.92
N ASP A 32 15.92 38.55 -20.43
CA ASP A 32 17.31 38.63 -19.96
C ASP A 32 17.46 37.76 -18.70
N LEU A 33 18.11 36.59 -18.83
CA LEU A 33 18.23 35.61 -17.76
C LEU A 33 18.98 36.17 -16.55
N ALA A 34 19.99 37.05 -16.74
CA ALA A 34 20.67 37.66 -15.62
C ALA A 34 19.75 38.61 -14.82
N ALA A 35 18.84 39.28 -15.52
CA ALA A 35 17.83 40.13 -14.84
C ALA A 35 16.78 39.26 -14.12
N VAL A 36 16.44 38.06 -14.65
CA VAL A 36 15.55 37.09 -13.99
C VAL A 36 16.22 36.54 -12.74
N GLU A 37 17.49 36.17 -12.76
CA GLU A 37 18.26 35.71 -11.59
C GLU A 37 18.28 36.76 -10.49
N ALA A 38 18.58 38.01 -10.83
CA ALA A 38 18.54 39.12 -9.86
C ALA A 38 17.13 39.33 -9.26
N ALA A 39 16.07 39.12 -10.06
CA ALA A 39 14.70 39.24 -9.58
C ALA A 39 14.30 38.09 -8.66
N ILE A 40 14.81 36.85 -8.88
CA ILE A 40 14.63 35.71 -7.98
C ILE A 40 15.12 36.03 -6.58
N ASP A 41 16.34 36.61 -6.47
CA ASP A 41 16.92 37.01 -5.18
C ASP A 41 16.04 38.05 -4.44
N VAL A 42 15.51 39.01 -5.17
CA VAL A 42 14.60 40.04 -4.60
C VAL A 42 13.29 39.39 -4.10
N ILE A 43 12.70 38.50 -4.86
CA ILE A 43 11.47 37.80 -4.47
C ILE A 43 11.71 36.91 -3.25
N LEU A 44 12.77 36.13 -3.23
CA LEU A 44 13.10 35.22 -2.12
C LEU A 44 13.50 35.97 -0.84
N ALA A 45 14.03 37.19 -0.94
CA ALA A 45 14.32 38.04 0.21
C ALA A 45 13.05 38.63 0.87
N ALA A 46 11.91 38.70 0.17
CA ALA A 46 10.67 39.33 0.63
C ALA A 46 9.56 38.25 0.91
N PRO A 47 9.58 37.59 2.08
CA PRO A 47 8.71 36.43 2.37
C PRO A 47 7.20 36.75 2.34
N GLU A 48 6.83 38.00 2.66
CA GLU A 48 5.44 38.47 2.65
C GLU A 48 4.79 38.48 1.25
N ARG A 49 5.59 38.34 0.21
CA ARG A 49 5.14 38.32 -1.19
C ARG A 49 4.97 36.91 -1.75
N LEU A 50 5.36 35.88 -0.99
CA LEU A 50 5.32 34.49 -1.48
C LEU A 50 3.97 33.84 -1.19
N PRO A 51 3.27 33.28 -2.22
CA PRO A 51 2.09 32.46 -2.00
C PRO A 51 2.45 31.15 -1.31
N LEU A 52 1.47 30.54 -0.60
CA LEU A 52 1.63 29.34 0.23
C LEU A 52 2.43 28.15 -0.38
N PRO A 53 2.30 27.79 -1.67
CA PRO A 53 3.12 26.72 -2.24
C PRO A 53 4.61 27.02 -2.18
N LEU A 54 5.01 28.25 -2.43
CA LEU A 54 6.41 28.69 -2.40
C LEU A 54 6.93 28.83 -0.98
N GLU A 55 6.10 29.28 -0.04
CA GLU A 55 6.47 29.42 1.37
C GLU A 55 7.00 28.12 1.99
N ARG A 56 6.37 26.98 1.64
CA ARG A 56 6.77 25.67 2.17
C ARG A 56 8.17 25.24 1.80
N ILE A 57 8.63 25.56 0.61
CA ILE A 57 9.94 25.16 0.09
C ILE A 57 10.89 26.36 -0.05
N ARG A 58 10.50 27.53 0.48
CA ARG A 58 11.31 28.76 0.41
C ARG A 58 12.75 28.56 0.86
N PRO A 59 13.04 27.87 1.99
CA PRO A 59 14.43 27.63 2.38
C PRO A 59 15.23 26.91 1.30
N ALA A 60 14.61 25.91 0.65
CA ALA A 60 15.25 25.17 -0.43
C ALA A 60 15.42 26.00 -1.70
N LEU A 61 14.45 26.86 -2.04
CA LEU A 61 14.59 27.79 -3.16
C LEU A 61 15.72 28.80 -2.92
N ILE A 62 15.84 29.35 -1.69
CA ILE A 62 16.94 30.23 -1.32
C ILE A 62 18.28 29.49 -1.44
N GLU A 63 18.38 28.28 -0.87
CA GLU A 63 19.59 27.49 -0.92
C GLU A 63 19.98 27.19 -2.37
N HIS A 64 19.01 26.79 -3.20
CA HIS A 64 19.25 26.45 -4.60
C HIS A 64 19.64 27.66 -5.45
N TYR A 65 18.79 28.71 -5.50
CA TYR A 65 18.98 29.82 -6.43
C TYR A 65 19.98 30.85 -5.91
N THR A 66 19.98 31.15 -4.61
CA THR A 66 20.80 32.22 -4.04
C THR A 66 22.15 31.72 -3.50
N ALA A 67 22.16 30.63 -2.70
CA ALA A 67 23.41 30.15 -2.10
C ALA A 67 24.26 29.31 -3.06
N HIS A 68 23.62 28.53 -3.95
CA HIS A 68 24.29 27.70 -4.97
C HIS A 68 24.41 28.37 -6.32
N GLU A 69 23.91 29.63 -6.47
CA GLU A 69 23.93 30.38 -7.71
C GLU A 69 23.42 29.56 -8.91
N ALA A 70 22.33 28.77 -8.70
CA ALA A 70 21.80 27.91 -9.73
C ALA A 70 21.19 28.70 -10.90
N PRO A 71 21.41 28.28 -12.15
CA PRO A 71 20.88 28.95 -13.31
C PRO A 71 19.36 28.85 -13.41
N VAL A 72 18.73 29.81 -14.10
CA VAL A 72 17.34 29.73 -14.54
C VAL A 72 17.14 28.46 -15.35
N TYR A 73 16.22 27.61 -14.91
CA TYR A 73 15.99 26.29 -15.52
C TYR A 73 14.78 26.25 -16.45
N TRP A 74 13.69 26.92 -16.09
CA TRP A 74 12.39 26.84 -16.78
C TRP A 74 12.24 27.93 -17.85
N VAL A 75 12.51 29.18 -17.49
CA VAL A 75 12.26 30.32 -18.34
C VAL A 75 13.21 30.32 -19.55
N GLY A 76 12.66 30.48 -20.77
CA GLY A 76 13.43 30.56 -22.00
C GLY A 76 14.01 29.23 -22.51
N THR A 77 13.76 28.09 -21.86
CA THR A 77 14.40 26.80 -22.16
C THR A 77 13.52 25.78 -22.87
N GLY A 78 12.20 26.02 -22.93
CA GLY A 78 11.21 25.06 -23.46
C GLY A 78 10.87 23.88 -22.55
N ARG A 79 11.47 23.78 -21.35
CA ARG A 79 11.30 22.64 -20.42
C ARG A 79 9.94 22.62 -19.72
N MET A 80 9.21 23.74 -19.69
CA MET A 80 7.87 23.83 -19.13
C MET A 80 6.87 22.92 -19.85
N THR A 81 6.93 22.83 -21.18
CA THR A 81 5.97 22.05 -21.98
C THR A 81 6.00 20.55 -21.66
N PRO A 82 7.14 19.84 -21.66
CA PRO A 82 7.17 18.43 -21.29
C PRO A 82 6.76 18.19 -19.83
N PHE A 83 7.02 19.11 -18.90
CA PHE A 83 6.56 18.98 -17.54
C PHE A 83 5.03 19.16 -17.41
N LEU A 84 4.45 20.14 -18.09
CA LEU A 84 2.99 20.32 -18.15
C LEU A 84 2.30 19.08 -18.70
N GLN A 85 2.86 18.48 -19.77
CA GLN A 85 2.33 17.23 -20.31
C GLN A 85 2.39 16.11 -19.27
N ARG A 86 3.52 15.97 -18.54
CA ARG A 86 3.64 14.97 -17.46
C ARG A 86 2.59 15.16 -16.36
N LEU A 87 2.28 16.41 -16.00
CA LEU A 87 1.23 16.70 -15.02
C LEU A 87 -0.18 16.34 -15.57
N ALA A 88 -0.42 16.58 -16.85
CA ALA A 88 -1.67 16.19 -17.51
C ALA A 88 -1.83 14.67 -17.55
N ASP A 89 -0.71 13.96 -17.74
CA ASP A 89 -0.64 12.50 -17.77
C ASP A 89 -0.34 11.89 -16.39
N ALA A 90 -0.51 12.63 -15.29
CA ALA A 90 -0.22 12.14 -13.94
C ALA A 90 -0.99 10.86 -13.57
N GLY A 91 -2.10 10.61 -14.26
CA GLY A 91 -2.83 9.34 -14.16
C GLY A 91 -2.01 8.12 -14.54
N ASP A 92 -0.98 8.24 -15.41
CA ASP A 92 -0.07 7.15 -15.77
C ASP A 92 0.87 6.78 -14.62
N ASP A 93 1.10 7.73 -13.73
CA ASP A 93 1.81 7.53 -12.48
C ASP A 93 0.86 7.12 -11.33
N GLY A 94 -0.42 6.87 -11.61
CA GLY A 94 -1.42 6.55 -10.59
C GLY A 94 -1.76 7.72 -9.66
N LEU A 95 -1.48 8.95 -10.10
CA LEU A 95 -1.83 10.20 -9.42
C LEU A 95 -3.06 10.83 -10.06
N ASN A 96 -3.66 11.81 -9.40
CA ASN A 96 -4.82 12.50 -9.95
C ASN A 96 -4.40 13.81 -10.61
N PRO A 97 -4.53 13.98 -11.94
CA PRO A 97 -4.18 15.23 -12.63
C PRO A 97 -4.88 16.47 -12.05
N ALA A 98 -6.11 16.31 -11.54
CA ALA A 98 -6.88 17.40 -10.94
C ALA A 98 -6.26 17.99 -9.64
N ASP A 99 -5.25 17.32 -9.10
CA ASP A 99 -4.53 17.80 -7.92
C ASP A 99 -3.45 18.83 -8.24
N TYR A 100 -3.13 19.02 -9.53
CA TYR A 100 -2.13 19.95 -10.03
C TYR A 100 -2.79 21.10 -10.79
N PRO A 101 -2.36 22.35 -10.60
CA PRO A 101 -2.98 23.52 -11.23
C PRO A 101 -2.50 23.73 -12.67
N ILE A 102 -2.73 22.75 -13.54
CA ILE A 102 -2.20 22.70 -14.91
C ILE A 102 -2.59 23.94 -15.71
N ASP A 103 -3.88 24.32 -15.70
CA ASP A 103 -4.36 25.49 -16.43
C ASP A 103 -3.67 26.78 -15.98
N SER A 104 -3.46 26.95 -14.67
CA SER A 104 -2.75 28.11 -14.13
C SER A 104 -1.27 28.13 -14.51
N LEU A 105 -0.61 26.95 -14.54
CA LEU A 105 0.77 26.84 -15.00
C LEU A 105 0.90 27.14 -16.50
N ILE A 106 -0.08 26.73 -17.32
CA ILE A 106 -0.14 27.08 -18.74
C ILE A 106 -0.29 28.60 -18.89
N GLU A 107 -1.23 29.21 -18.17
CA GLU A 107 -1.43 30.67 -18.20
C GLU A 107 -0.15 31.43 -17.80
N LEU A 108 0.51 31.02 -16.71
CA LEU A 108 1.77 31.61 -16.28
C LEU A 108 2.86 31.51 -17.35
N ARG A 109 3.02 30.35 -18.01
CA ARG A 109 3.97 30.17 -19.12
C ARG A 109 3.66 31.10 -20.30
N ASP A 110 2.40 31.19 -20.69
CA ASP A 110 1.98 31.89 -21.90
C ASP A 110 1.92 33.41 -21.72
N THR A 111 1.97 33.91 -20.46
CA THR A 111 1.98 35.34 -20.11
C THR A 111 3.35 35.92 -19.79
N ILE A 112 4.45 35.14 -19.97
CA ILE A 112 5.80 35.65 -19.75
C ILE A 112 6.08 36.82 -20.67
N ASP A 113 6.31 38.02 -20.10
CA ASP A 113 6.79 39.21 -20.82
C ASP A 113 8.32 39.25 -20.78
N PRO A 114 8.98 39.27 -21.95
CA PRO A 114 10.44 39.40 -22.01
C PRO A 114 11.00 40.67 -21.36
N ASN A 115 10.17 41.69 -21.14
CA ASN A 115 10.56 42.93 -20.52
C ASN A 115 10.17 43.01 -19.02
N ASP A 116 9.58 41.93 -18.45
CA ASP A 116 9.25 41.83 -17.04
C ASP A 116 10.06 40.68 -16.35
N PRO A 117 11.29 40.97 -15.90
CA PRO A 117 12.10 39.96 -15.22
C PRO A 117 11.49 39.49 -13.90
N GLU A 118 10.73 40.32 -13.19
CA GLU A 118 10.08 39.97 -11.92
C GLU A 118 8.95 38.96 -12.15
N GLY A 119 8.14 39.18 -13.17
CA GLY A 119 7.12 38.18 -13.60
C GLY A 119 7.73 36.89 -14.07
N ALA A 120 8.81 36.93 -14.85
CA ALA A 120 9.53 35.73 -15.30
C ALA A 120 10.15 34.96 -14.12
N ALA A 121 10.75 35.64 -13.14
CA ALA A 121 11.28 35.06 -11.91
C ALA A 121 10.19 34.37 -11.08
N ALA A 122 9.00 34.98 -10.98
CA ALA A 122 7.87 34.36 -10.31
C ALA A 122 7.46 33.03 -11.00
N VAL A 123 7.42 32.99 -12.34
CA VAL A 123 7.14 31.76 -13.10
C VAL A 123 8.19 30.69 -12.84
N GLU A 124 9.47 31.03 -12.88
CA GLU A 124 10.59 30.12 -12.55
C GLU A 124 10.39 29.45 -11.19
N LEU A 125 10.11 30.24 -10.17
CA LEU A 125 9.90 29.75 -8.81
C LEU A 125 8.65 28.87 -8.67
N PHE A 126 7.56 29.24 -9.34
CA PHE A 126 6.33 28.42 -9.33
C PHE A 126 6.54 27.05 -9.97
N TYR A 127 7.16 27.01 -11.15
CA TYR A 127 7.46 25.73 -11.81
C TYR A 127 8.37 24.86 -10.95
N SER A 128 9.41 25.43 -10.34
CA SER A 128 10.29 24.72 -9.41
C SER A 128 9.53 24.16 -8.21
N ALA A 129 8.61 24.92 -7.62
CA ALA A 129 7.82 24.48 -6.48
C ALA A 129 6.87 23.32 -6.85
N PHE A 130 6.20 23.40 -7.98
CA PHE A 130 5.32 22.31 -8.43
C PHE A 130 6.10 21.09 -8.90
N PHE A 131 7.28 21.27 -9.44
CA PHE A 131 8.17 20.16 -9.78
C PHE A 131 8.60 19.38 -8.53
N VAL A 132 9.06 20.08 -7.48
CA VAL A 132 9.38 19.46 -6.18
C VAL A 132 8.17 18.73 -5.58
N ALA A 133 6.99 19.34 -5.65
CA ALA A 133 5.76 18.72 -5.16
C ALA A 133 5.45 17.43 -5.90
N TYR A 134 5.50 17.44 -7.24
CA TYR A 134 5.25 16.28 -8.07
C TYR A 134 6.30 15.18 -7.88
N ALA A 135 7.58 15.54 -7.84
CA ALA A 135 8.66 14.60 -7.55
C ALA A 135 8.48 13.94 -6.17
N SER A 136 8.07 14.72 -5.17
CA SER A 136 7.74 14.18 -3.86
C SER A 136 6.57 13.20 -3.91
N ASP A 137 5.50 13.53 -4.64
CA ASP A 137 4.34 12.66 -4.78
C ASP A 137 4.69 11.34 -5.49
N LEU A 138 5.57 11.39 -6.50
CA LEU A 138 6.10 10.19 -7.19
C LEU A 138 6.95 9.30 -6.26
N LYS A 139 7.78 9.91 -5.41
CA LYS A 139 8.78 9.18 -4.61
C LYS A 139 8.21 8.59 -3.33
N VAL A 140 7.42 9.38 -2.59
CA VAL A 140 7.00 9.05 -1.22
C VAL A 140 5.48 9.02 -1.03
N GLY A 141 4.73 9.19 -2.12
CA GLY A 141 3.28 9.23 -2.11
C GLY A 141 2.71 10.60 -1.74
N ARG A 142 1.51 10.85 -2.23
CA ARG A 142 0.80 12.13 -2.05
C ARG A 142 0.18 12.25 -0.66
N LEU A 143 -0.25 11.14 -0.09
CA LEU A 143 -1.03 11.12 1.13
C LEU A 143 -0.18 10.80 2.37
N THR A 144 -0.64 11.25 3.53
CA THR A 144 -0.10 10.82 4.82
C THR A 144 -0.88 9.57 5.27
N PRO A 145 -0.26 8.37 5.33
CA PRO A 145 -0.98 7.12 5.57
C PRO A 145 -1.90 7.14 6.79
N GLN A 146 -1.41 7.60 7.93
CA GLN A 146 -2.17 7.64 9.20
C GLN A 146 -3.37 8.59 9.16
N LYS A 147 -3.37 9.61 8.27
CA LYS A 147 -4.53 10.50 8.06
C LYS A 147 -5.62 9.84 7.22
N VAL A 148 -5.25 8.86 6.38
CA VAL A 148 -6.17 8.06 5.58
C VAL A 148 -6.83 6.97 6.42
N ASP A 149 -6.02 6.20 7.14
CA ASP A 149 -6.50 5.17 8.07
C ASP A 149 -5.63 5.13 9.33
N PRO A 150 -6.20 5.28 10.53
CA PRO A 150 -5.44 5.20 11.78
C PRO A 150 -4.75 3.85 12.05
N LYS A 151 -5.02 2.84 11.23
CA LYS A 151 -4.35 1.52 11.29
C LYS A 151 -3.23 1.35 10.26
N LEU A 152 -2.90 2.41 9.51
CA LEU A 152 -1.73 2.52 8.66
C LEU A 152 -0.60 3.18 9.45
N PHE A 153 0.17 2.36 10.16
CA PHE A 153 1.27 2.85 11.00
C PHE A 153 2.57 2.98 10.19
N ARG A 154 2.49 3.74 9.11
CA ARG A 154 3.64 4.12 8.27
C ARG A 154 3.80 5.62 8.31
N ASN A 155 5.04 6.06 8.50
CA ASN A 155 5.38 7.47 8.38
C ASN A 155 5.61 7.79 6.90
N ARG A 156 5.02 8.87 6.41
CA ARG A 156 5.39 9.40 5.10
C ARG A 156 6.86 9.83 5.15
N ARG A 157 7.67 9.29 4.26
CA ARG A 157 9.06 9.71 4.09
C ARG A 157 9.10 11.16 3.62
N SER A 158 10.23 11.83 3.77
CA SER A 158 10.47 13.17 3.21
C SER A 158 11.42 13.07 2.02
N VAL A 159 11.22 13.94 1.08
CA VAL A 159 12.15 14.20 -0.03
C VAL A 159 12.86 15.49 0.30
N ASP A 160 14.16 15.55 0.09
CA ASP A 160 14.93 16.77 0.20
C ASP A 160 14.65 17.66 -1.03
N PRO A 161 14.00 18.82 -0.89
CA PRO A 161 13.68 19.68 -2.01
C PRO A 161 14.91 20.32 -2.64
N VAL A 162 16.01 20.53 -1.89
CA VAL A 162 17.27 21.08 -2.43
C VAL A 162 17.89 20.08 -3.38
N MET A 163 17.97 18.81 -2.98
CA MET A 163 18.47 17.73 -3.82
C MET A 163 17.66 17.63 -5.12
N VAL A 164 16.31 17.67 -5.04
CA VAL A 164 15.44 17.60 -6.23
C VAL A 164 15.71 18.75 -7.19
N LEU A 165 15.84 19.98 -6.67
CA LEU A 165 16.13 21.16 -7.49
C LEU A 165 17.51 21.10 -8.12
N THR A 166 18.52 20.66 -7.36
CA THR A 166 19.92 20.57 -7.85
C THR A 166 20.06 19.50 -8.92
N GLU A 167 19.58 18.29 -8.67
CA GLU A 167 19.69 17.19 -9.65
C GLU A 167 18.80 17.41 -10.89
N MET A 168 17.68 18.14 -10.76
CA MET A 168 16.86 18.55 -11.89
C MET A 168 17.67 19.40 -12.89
N THR A 169 18.51 20.32 -12.39
CA THR A 169 19.29 21.22 -13.27
C THR A 169 20.35 20.49 -14.09
N ASP A 170 20.76 19.29 -13.67
CA ASP A 170 21.68 18.42 -14.42
C ASP A 170 21.02 17.76 -15.64
N THR A 171 19.69 17.87 -15.79
CA THR A 171 18.92 17.26 -16.87
C THR A 171 18.45 18.28 -17.90
N ASN A 172 18.44 17.90 -19.18
CA ASN A 172 17.85 18.72 -20.24
C ASN A 172 16.33 18.59 -20.35
N ASN A 173 15.80 17.48 -19.83
CA ASN A 173 14.36 17.18 -19.82
C ASN A 173 13.94 16.86 -18.38
N PRO A 174 13.02 17.62 -17.77
CA PRO A 174 12.58 17.38 -16.40
C PRO A 174 11.98 15.98 -16.21
N ASN A 175 11.42 15.38 -17.26
CA ASN A 175 10.85 14.04 -17.19
C ASN A 175 11.91 12.93 -17.03
N ASP A 176 13.14 13.16 -17.50
CA ASP A 176 14.24 12.19 -17.31
C ASP A 176 14.62 12.09 -15.83
N PHE A 177 14.68 13.23 -15.14
CA PHE A 177 14.85 13.24 -13.68
C PHE A 177 13.68 12.50 -12.98
N LEU A 178 12.43 12.84 -13.31
CA LEU A 178 11.26 12.23 -12.67
C LEU A 178 11.22 10.71 -12.85
N ASN A 179 11.56 10.21 -14.06
CA ASN A 179 11.65 8.78 -14.35
C ASN A 179 12.79 8.08 -13.59
N ALA A 180 13.91 8.77 -13.39
CA ALA A 180 15.03 8.25 -12.60
C ALA A 180 14.71 8.28 -11.09
N PHE A 181 13.97 9.27 -10.64
CA PHE A 181 13.72 9.56 -9.23
C PHE A 181 12.58 8.73 -8.61
N GLU A 182 11.58 8.31 -9.38
CA GLU A 182 10.48 7.48 -8.87
C GLU A 182 10.98 6.22 -8.16
N THR A 183 10.14 5.64 -7.28
CA THR A 183 10.52 4.43 -6.53
C THR A 183 10.89 3.27 -7.46
N LYS A 184 12.00 2.58 -7.16
CA LYS A 184 12.51 1.45 -7.93
C LYS A 184 11.98 0.10 -7.44
N ASN A 185 11.09 0.09 -6.45
CA ASN A 185 10.50 -1.14 -5.95
C ASN A 185 9.90 -1.97 -7.10
N PRO A 186 10.24 -3.28 -7.24
CA PRO A 186 9.80 -4.11 -8.36
C PRO A 186 8.27 -4.23 -8.46
N GLN A 187 7.57 -4.30 -7.35
CA GLN A 187 6.10 -4.35 -7.33
C GLN A 187 5.49 -3.04 -7.84
N TYR A 188 6.04 -1.89 -7.44
CA TYR A 188 5.59 -0.60 -7.96
C TYR A 188 5.78 -0.50 -9.48
N GLN A 189 6.97 -0.86 -9.98
CA GLN A 189 7.27 -0.83 -11.42
C GLN A 189 6.36 -1.78 -12.21
N SER A 190 6.02 -2.92 -11.63
CA SER A 190 5.07 -3.85 -12.23
C SER A 190 3.65 -3.27 -12.24
N LEU A 191 3.21 -2.68 -11.15
CA LEU A 191 1.90 -2.02 -11.08
C LEU A 191 1.77 -0.87 -12.07
N LYS A 192 2.85 -0.11 -12.34
CA LYS A 192 2.85 0.94 -13.36
C LYS A 192 2.58 0.39 -14.76
N ARG A 193 3.20 -0.74 -15.13
CA ARG A 193 2.90 -1.44 -16.40
C ARG A 193 1.47 -1.97 -16.45
N ILE A 194 0.98 -2.51 -15.34
CA ILE A 194 -0.39 -3.01 -15.22
C ILE A 194 -1.40 -1.87 -15.35
N LEU A 195 -1.11 -0.71 -14.76
CA LEU A 195 -1.96 0.48 -14.87
C LEU A 195 -2.12 0.90 -16.33
N ALA A 196 -1.01 0.99 -17.08
CA ALA A 196 -1.04 1.32 -18.50
C ALA A 196 -1.89 0.32 -19.30
N LEU A 197 -1.79 -0.99 -19.00
CA LEU A 197 -2.61 -2.02 -19.64
C LEU A 197 -4.11 -1.80 -19.39
N TYR A 198 -4.52 -1.59 -18.13
CA TYR A 198 -5.94 -1.42 -17.81
C TYR A 198 -6.51 -0.09 -18.33
N ARG A 199 -5.71 0.96 -18.43
CA ARG A 199 -6.12 2.21 -19.08
C ARG A 199 -6.31 2.02 -20.59
N ALA A 200 -5.40 1.32 -21.26
CA ALA A 200 -5.56 0.99 -22.67
C ALA A 200 -6.81 0.14 -22.94
N LEU A 201 -7.13 -0.80 -22.04
CA LEU A 201 -8.37 -1.58 -22.12
C LEU A 201 -9.62 -0.72 -21.91
N GLU A 202 -9.58 0.26 -21.01
CA GLU A 202 -10.69 1.21 -20.80
C GLU A 202 -10.97 2.03 -22.07
N GLU A 203 -9.94 2.51 -22.75
CA GLU A 203 -10.06 3.33 -23.97
C GLU A 203 -10.49 2.53 -25.20
N SER A 204 -10.02 1.29 -25.31
CA SER A 204 -10.18 0.50 -26.54
C SER A 204 -11.38 -0.44 -26.55
N PHE A 205 -12.03 -0.69 -25.40
CA PHE A 205 -13.02 -1.73 -25.29
C PHE A 205 -14.18 -1.39 -24.35
N THR A 206 -15.42 -1.59 -24.86
CA THR A 206 -16.62 -1.50 -24.01
C THR A 206 -16.78 -2.78 -23.20
N TRP A 207 -16.56 -2.71 -21.89
CA TRP A 207 -16.64 -3.85 -20.99
C TRP A 207 -18.07 -4.36 -20.86
N PRO A 208 -18.36 -5.61 -21.27
CA PRO A 208 -19.71 -6.15 -21.17
C PRO A 208 -20.06 -6.47 -19.72
N VAL A 209 -21.34 -6.36 -19.38
CA VAL A 209 -21.87 -6.79 -18.08
C VAL A 209 -22.48 -8.18 -18.25
N ILE A 210 -21.88 -9.16 -17.60
CA ILE A 210 -22.39 -10.54 -17.57
C ILE A 210 -23.55 -10.61 -16.58
N PRO A 211 -24.76 -11.02 -17.01
CA PRO A 211 -25.91 -11.13 -16.13
C PRO A 211 -25.72 -12.23 -15.09
N THR A 212 -26.19 -11.99 -13.88
CA THR A 212 -26.28 -13.04 -12.86
C THR A 212 -27.34 -14.07 -13.25
N GLY A 213 -27.15 -15.32 -12.82
CA GLY A 213 -28.07 -16.41 -13.15
C GLY A 213 -27.74 -17.66 -12.35
N VAL A 214 -28.18 -18.81 -12.84
CA VAL A 214 -27.78 -20.10 -12.29
C VAL A 214 -26.27 -20.30 -12.44
N ASP A 215 -25.67 -21.05 -11.53
CA ASP A 215 -24.27 -21.42 -11.61
C ASP A 215 -24.02 -22.28 -12.86
N ILE A 216 -22.89 -22.01 -13.56
CA ILE A 216 -22.53 -22.74 -14.78
C ILE A 216 -21.41 -23.71 -14.40
N THR A 217 -21.60 -25.00 -14.74
CA THR A 217 -20.63 -26.07 -14.58
C THR A 217 -20.19 -26.63 -15.93
N GLU A 218 -19.04 -27.31 -15.96
CA GLU A 218 -18.48 -27.93 -17.17
C GLU A 218 -19.51 -28.76 -17.93
N GLY A 219 -19.54 -28.60 -19.26
CA GLY A 219 -20.47 -29.30 -20.17
C GLY A 219 -21.82 -28.63 -20.35
N MET A 220 -22.16 -27.61 -19.54
CA MET A 220 -23.41 -26.85 -19.71
C MET A 220 -23.31 -25.91 -20.92
N SER A 221 -24.45 -25.72 -21.61
CA SER A 221 -24.65 -24.68 -22.61
C SER A 221 -25.32 -23.47 -21.95
N ASP A 222 -24.69 -22.31 -22.07
CA ASP A 222 -25.19 -21.06 -21.48
C ASP A 222 -24.83 -19.86 -22.37
N PRO A 223 -25.77 -18.96 -22.70
CA PRO A 223 -25.55 -17.85 -23.60
C PRO A 223 -24.54 -16.81 -23.07
N ARG A 224 -24.15 -16.86 -21.81
CA ARG A 224 -23.12 -16.00 -21.21
C ARG A 224 -21.69 -16.45 -21.55
N ILE A 225 -21.48 -17.71 -21.96
CA ILE A 225 -20.15 -18.29 -22.18
C ILE A 225 -19.32 -17.53 -23.22
N PRO A 226 -19.85 -17.13 -24.40
CA PRO A 226 -19.06 -16.38 -25.38
C PRO A 226 -18.50 -15.07 -24.81
N GLN A 227 -19.31 -14.32 -24.05
CA GLN A 227 -18.87 -13.08 -23.42
C GLN A 227 -17.85 -13.34 -22.30
N ILE A 228 -18.03 -14.41 -21.51
CA ILE A 228 -17.09 -14.80 -20.47
C ILE A 228 -15.72 -15.15 -21.09
N ARG A 229 -15.69 -15.95 -22.17
CA ARG A 229 -14.44 -16.24 -22.90
C ARG A 229 -13.77 -14.95 -23.39
N GLN A 230 -14.54 -14.03 -23.96
CA GLN A 230 -14.03 -12.74 -24.41
C GLN A 230 -13.33 -12.00 -23.27
N LEU A 231 -13.95 -11.87 -22.10
CA LEU A 231 -13.35 -11.22 -20.93
C LEU A 231 -12.08 -11.96 -20.47
N LEU A 232 -12.10 -13.30 -20.40
CA LEU A 232 -10.96 -14.11 -20.01
C LEU A 232 -9.77 -13.98 -20.98
N THR A 233 -10.05 -13.83 -22.29
CA THR A 233 -9.01 -13.57 -23.30
C THR A 233 -8.41 -12.19 -23.11
N MET A 234 -9.22 -11.16 -22.90
CA MET A 234 -8.74 -9.79 -22.68
C MET A 234 -7.94 -9.62 -21.41
N THR A 235 -8.23 -10.41 -20.39
CA THR A 235 -7.49 -10.42 -19.12
C THR A 235 -6.30 -11.38 -19.09
N GLY A 236 -6.03 -12.09 -20.20
CA GLY A 236 -4.90 -13.00 -20.35
C GLY A 236 -5.09 -14.37 -19.70
N ASP A 237 -6.31 -14.72 -19.29
CA ASP A 237 -6.62 -16.02 -18.68
C ASP A 237 -6.95 -17.11 -19.70
N HIS A 238 -7.37 -16.73 -20.90
CA HIS A 238 -7.71 -17.64 -21.98
C HIS A 238 -6.81 -17.42 -23.21
N PRO A 239 -6.22 -18.47 -23.82
CA PRO A 239 -5.19 -18.31 -24.85
C PRO A 239 -5.67 -17.89 -26.22
N GLY A 240 -6.96 -17.91 -26.52
CA GLY A 240 -7.35 -17.52 -27.88
C GLY A 240 -8.79 -17.80 -28.28
N ALA A 241 -8.99 -17.74 -29.58
CA ALA A 241 -10.15 -17.80 -30.46
C ALA A 241 -11.52 -17.73 -29.80
N LEU A 242 -12.15 -16.61 -30.06
CA LEU A 242 -13.43 -16.20 -29.49
C LEU A 242 -14.63 -16.80 -30.22
N GLU A 243 -14.49 -17.88 -31.02
CA GLU A 243 -15.57 -18.38 -31.82
C GLU A 243 -16.59 -19.22 -31.02
N GLY A 244 -17.67 -18.63 -30.83
CA GLY A 244 -19.12 -18.85 -30.91
C GLY A 244 -19.78 -19.99 -30.13
N SER A 245 -19.11 -20.94 -29.50
CA SER A 245 -19.81 -22.00 -28.75
C SER A 245 -20.31 -21.48 -27.39
N ASP A 246 -21.56 -21.71 -27.08
CA ASP A 246 -22.16 -21.46 -25.75
C ASP A 246 -21.89 -22.61 -24.75
N VAL A 247 -21.17 -23.65 -25.15
CA VAL A 247 -20.78 -24.78 -24.28
C VAL A 247 -19.61 -24.38 -23.38
N TYR A 248 -19.75 -24.60 -22.08
CA TYR A 248 -18.70 -24.41 -21.10
C TYR A 248 -17.75 -25.61 -21.14
N ASP A 249 -16.75 -25.54 -22.03
CA ASP A 249 -15.78 -26.60 -22.26
C ASP A 249 -14.62 -26.61 -21.25
N SER A 250 -13.81 -27.68 -21.28
CA SER A 250 -12.69 -27.87 -20.35
C SER A 250 -11.61 -26.80 -20.46
N GLU A 251 -11.37 -26.24 -21.66
CA GLU A 251 -10.41 -25.14 -21.84
C GLU A 251 -10.88 -23.87 -21.13
N THR A 252 -12.15 -23.51 -21.30
CA THR A 252 -12.76 -22.38 -20.60
C THR A 252 -12.79 -22.62 -19.07
N VAL A 253 -12.98 -23.87 -18.61
CA VAL A 253 -12.89 -24.22 -17.17
C VAL A 253 -11.50 -23.91 -16.62
N LEU A 254 -10.44 -24.26 -17.34
CA LEU A 254 -9.05 -23.95 -16.92
C LEU A 254 -8.83 -22.43 -16.87
N ALA A 255 -9.30 -21.69 -17.85
CA ALA A 255 -9.24 -20.23 -17.89
C ALA A 255 -10.00 -19.59 -16.71
N VAL A 256 -11.19 -20.07 -16.38
CA VAL A 256 -11.97 -19.62 -15.22
C VAL A 256 -11.24 -19.93 -13.91
N ARG A 257 -10.60 -21.11 -13.77
CA ARG A 257 -9.82 -21.43 -12.58
C ARG A 257 -8.62 -20.50 -12.43
N SER A 258 -7.90 -20.20 -13.51
CA SER A 258 -6.81 -19.22 -13.52
C SER A 258 -7.32 -17.85 -13.05
N PHE A 259 -8.40 -17.37 -13.66
CA PHE A 259 -9.05 -16.12 -13.27
C PHE A 259 -9.45 -16.12 -11.79
N GLN A 260 -10.07 -17.18 -11.29
CA GLN A 260 -10.48 -17.31 -9.90
C GLN A 260 -9.30 -17.24 -8.94
N MET A 261 -8.20 -17.96 -9.21
CA MET A 261 -6.98 -17.92 -8.39
C MET A 261 -6.43 -16.50 -8.25
N ARG A 262 -6.19 -15.85 -9.38
CA ARG A 262 -5.60 -14.51 -9.35
C ARG A 262 -6.57 -13.41 -8.88
N HIS A 263 -7.86 -13.73 -8.71
CA HIS A 263 -8.84 -12.85 -8.05
C HIS A 263 -9.16 -13.25 -6.60
N GLY A 264 -8.39 -14.18 -6.01
CA GLY A 264 -8.58 -14.60 -4.63
C GLY A 264 -9.91 -15.33 -4.41
N LEU A 265 -10.46 -15.95 -5.43
CA LEU A 265 -11.67 -16.77 -5.37
C LEU A 265 -11.31 -18.26 -5.26
N GLU A 266 -12.29 -19.09 -4.85
CA GLU A 266 -12.12 -20.54 -4.85
C GLU A 266 -12.03 -21.08 -6.28
N ALA A 267 -10.87 -21.63 -6.67
CA ALA A 267 -10.55 -22.04 -8.04
C ALA A 267 -11.18 -23.38 -8.44
N LYS A 268 -12.50 -23.50 -8.30
CA LYS A 268 -13.26 -24.72 -8.67
C LYS A 268 -13.62 -24.81 -10.15
N GLY A 269 -13.52 -23.72 -10.90
CA GLY A 269 -14.02 -23.64 -12.26
C GLY A 269 -15.54 -23.48 -12.32
N LEU A 270 -16.23 -23.35 -11.19
CA LEU A 270 -17.66 -23.04 -11.14
C LEU A 270 -17.87 -21.55 -11.41
N ILE A 271 -18.67 -21.20 -12.43
CA ILE A 271 -19.04 -19.80 -12.69
C ILE A 271 -20.29 -19.48 -11.88
N GLY A 272 -20.06 -19.11 -10.61
CA GLY A 272 -21.11 -18.65 -9.71
C GLY A 272 -21.13 -17.14 -9.55
N LYS A 273 -21.95 -16.65 -8.65
CA LYS A 273 -22.16 -15.22 -8.39
C LYS A 273 -20.85 -14.45 -8.16
N GLN A 274 -19.91 -15.00 -7.37
CA GLN A 274 -18.64 -14.31 -7.06
C GLN A 274 -17.75 -14.16 -8.30
N THR A 275 -17.69 -15.21 -9.14
CA THR A 275 -16.94 -15.17 -10.41
C THR A 275 -17.52 -14.12 -11.35
N ILE A 276 -18.86 -14.07 -11.51
CA ILE A 276 -19.53 -13.05 -12.33
C ILE A 276 -19.29 -11.65 -11.81
N MET A 277 -19.36 -11.44 -10.48
CA MET A 277 -19.07 -10.13 -9.89
C MET A 277 -17.64 -9.68 -10.16
N ALA A 278 -16.66 -10.59 -10.11
CA ALA A 278 -15.27 -10.28 -10.40
C ALA A 278 -15.01 -9.99 -11.89
N LEU A 279 -15.67 -10.73 -12.79
CA LEU A 279 -15.64 -10.50 -14.24
C LEU A 279 -16.27 -9.15 -14.64
N ASN A 280 -17.30 -8.72 -13.92
CA ASN A 280 -18.02 -7.48 -14.18
C ASN A 280 -17.30 -6.22 -13.67
N VAL A 281 -16.15 -6.35 -12.98
CA VAL A 281 -15.37 -5.16 -12.59
C VAL A 281 -14.70 -4.57 -13.82
N PRO A 282 -15.08 -3.34 -14.25
CA PRO A 282 -14.57 -2.75 -15.47
C PRO A 282 -13.10 -2.35 -15.37
N PRO A 283 -12.39 -2.20 -16.52
CA PRO A 283 -10.99 -1.79 -16.55
C PRO A 283 -10.68 -0.50 -15.78
N ALA A 284 -11.54 0.50 -15.83
CA ALA A 284 -11.43 1.74 -15.06
C ALA A 284 -11.31 1.50 -13.55
N ASP A 285 -12.13 0.60 -12.99
CA ASP A 285 -12.08 0.28 -11.56
C ASP A 285 -10.83 -0.54 -11.21
N ARG A 286 -10.37 -1.41 -12.11
CA ARG A 286 -9.09 -2.12 -11.96
C ARG A 286 -7.90 -1.17 -12.04
N ALA A 287 -7.87 -0.26 -13.00
CA ALA A 287 -6.86 0.79 -13.09
C ALA A 287 -6.80 1.61 -11.78
N ARG A 288 -7.96 1.99 -11.26
CA ARG A 288 -8.06 2.69 -9.97
C ARG A 288 -7.54 1.85 -8.82
N GLN A 289 -7.90 0.56 -8.74
CA GLN A 289 -7.38 -0.38 -7.73
C GLN A 289 -5.85 -0.49 -7.81
N VAL A 290 -5.28 -0.55 -9.02
CA VAL A 290 -3.83 -0.55 -9.24
C VAL A 290 -3.19 0.75 -8.73
N ALA A 291 -3.74 1.92 -9.08
CA ALA A 291 -3.23 3.21 -8.63
C ALA A 291 -3.22 3.34 -7.09
N LEU A 292 -4.24 2.81 -6.38
CA LEU A 292 -4.25 2.76 -4.92
C LEU A 292 -3.09 1.94 -4.35
N ASN A 293 -2.72 0.84 -5.01
CA ASN A 293 -1.61 0.00 -4.57
C ASN A 293 -0.25 0.61 -4.95
N MET A 294 -0.15 1.38 -6.05
CA MET A 294 1.03 2.19 -6.33
C MET A 294 1.28 3.23 -5.23
N GLU A 295 0.24 3.90 -4.75
CA GLU A 295 0.36 4.84 -3.61
C GLU A 295 0.88 4.13 -2.36
N ARG A 296 0.39 2.91 -2.03
CA ARG A 296 0.88 2.11 -0.89
C ARG A 296 2.35 1.74 -1.01
N TRP A 297 2.81 1.39 -2.22
CA TRP A 297 4.21 1.05 -2.45
C TRP A 297 5.14 2.25 -2.31
N ARG A 298 4.69 3.47 -2.60
CA ARG A 298 5.43 4.69 -2.33
C ARG A 298 5.68 4.94 -0.83
N TRP A 299 4.82 4.40 0.04
CA TRP A 299 4.99 4.50 1.50
C TRP A 299 5.97 3.48 2.07
N MET A 300 6.33 2.46 1.30
CA MET A 300 7.28 1.44 1.72
C MET A 300 8.71 1.98 1.77
N PRO A 301 9.59 1.41 2.60
CA PRO A 301 11.03 1.65 2.48
C PRO A 301 11.53 1.37 1.05
N GLU A 302 12.57 2.06 0.62
CA GLU A 302 13.25 1.74 -0.66
C GLU A 302 13.91 0.36 -0.57
N ASP A 303 14.56 0.09 0.56
CA ASP A 303 15.18 -1.17 0.90
C ASP A 303 14.27 -1.92 1.87
N LEU A 304 13.87 -3.12 1.53
CA LEU A 304 13.08 -4.02 2.37
C LEU A 304 13.96 -4.95 3.21
N GLY A 305 15.27 -4.93 3.00
CA GLY A 305 16.25 -5.83 3.59
C GLY A 305 16.57 -7.01 2.67
N GLU A 306 17.85 -7.44 2.65
CA GLU A 306 18.32 -8.58 1.83
C GLU A 306 17.57 -9.88 2.19
N HIS A 307 17.32 -10.10 3.49
CA HIS A 307 16.42 -11.14 3.99
C HIS A 307 15.24 -10.45 4.71
N HIS A 308 14.02 -10.67 4.25
CA HIS A 308 12.83 -10.08 4.86
C HIS A 308 11.57 -10.94 4.73
N PHE A 309 10.59 -10.66 5.59
CA PHE A 309 9.23 -11.20 5.48
C PHE A 309 8.26 -10.14 4.97
N LEU A 310 7.55 -10.47 3.92
CA LEU A 310 6.45 -9.67 3.39
C LEU A 310 5.11 -10.39 3.62
N VAL A 311 4.22 -9.82 4.42
CA VAL A 311 2.89 -10.38 4.66
C VAL A 311 1.85 -9.53 3.97
N ASN A 312 1.24 -10.06 2.91
CA ASN A 312 0.09 -9.43 2.28
C ASN A 312 -1.20 -9.83 2.98
N LEU A 313 -1.74 -8.92 3.78
CA LEU A 313 -2.94 -9.15 4.59
C LEU A 313 -4.19 -9.42 3.74
N ALA A 314 -4.31 -8.77 2.57
CA ALA A 314 -5.45 -8.97 1.65
C ALA A 314 -5.37 -10.31 0.90
N ALA A 315 -4.16 -10.83 0.66
CA ALA A 315 -3.93 -12.13 0.03
C ALA A 315 -3.89 -13.27 1.04
N TYR A 316 -3.79 -12.98 2.35
CA TYR A 316 -3.59 -13.99 3.40
C TYR A 316 -2.32 -14.82 3.19
N GLU A 317 -1.24 -14.18 2.83
CA GLU A 317 0.01 -14.83 2.43
C GLU A 317 1.20 -14.18 3.13
N LEU A 318 2.15 -14.99 3.56
CA LEU A 318 3.49 -14.61 3.96
C LEU A 318 4.46 -15.08 2.89
N GLN A 319 5.36 -14.21 2.49
CA GLN A 319 6.50 -14.48 1.64
C GLN A 319 7.78 -14.27 2.45
N GLU A 320 8.73 -15.16 2.32
CA GLU A 320 10.10 -15.04 2.79
C GLU A 320 10.98 -14.81 1.58
N VAL A 321 11.71 -13.72 1.58
CA VAL A 321 12.54 -13.26 0.46
C VAL A 321 13.97 -13.10 0.93
N GLU A 322 14.92 -13.68 0.19
CA GLU A 322 16.37 -13.50 0.38
C GLU A 322 17.02 -13.09 -0.93
N GLN A 323 17.83 -12.05 -0.90
CA GLN A 323 18.55 -11.53 -2.08
C GLN A 323 17.63 -11.34 -3.31
N ASP A 324 16.46 -10.76 -3.07
CA ASP A 324 15.39 -10.55 -4.06
C ASP A 324 14.75 -11.85 -4.61
N GLU A 325 15.11 -13.03 -4.11
CA GLU A 325 14.55 -14.31 -4.50
C GLU A 325 13.51 -14.80 -3.47
N LEU A 326 12.37 -15.32 -3.95
CA LEU A 326 11.35 -15.90 -3.10
C LEU A 326 11.82 -17.27 -2.58
N VAL A 327 12.16 -17.36 -1.29
CA VAL A 327 12.62 -18.58 -0.62
C VAL A 327 11.44 -19.47 -0.22
N ASP A 328 10.41 -18.88 0.38
CA ASP A 328 9.23 -19.63 0.80
C ASP A 328 7.97 -18.74 0.77
N ARG A 329 6.84 -19.41 0.61
CA ARG A 329 5.51 -18.79 0.63
C ARG A 329 4.57 -19.66 1.45
N MET A 330 3.82 -19.08 2.36
CA MET A 330 2.84 -19.83 3.14
C MET A 330 1.55 -19.06 3.39
N ASP A 331 0.47 -19.81 3.56
CA ASP A 331 -0.82 -19.26 3.97
C ASP A 331 -0.79 -18.71 5.39
N VAL A 332 -1.47 -17.58 5.60
CA VAL A 332 -1.67 -17.01 6.93
C VAL A 332 -3.14 -16.77 7.25
N VAL A 333 -3.46 -16.74 8.56
CA VAL A 333 -4.72 -16.25 9.09
C VAL A 333 -4.46 -14.90 9.73
N VAL A 334 -5.17 -13.88 9.28
CA VAL A 334 -5.05 -12.50 9.77
C VAL A 334 -6.23 -12.08 10.64
N GLY A 335 -6.20 -10.87 11.17
CA GLY A 335 -7.26 -10.30 12.02
C GLY A 335 -8.63 -10.29 11.35
N ALA A 336 -9.67 -10.56 12.12
CA ALA A 336 -11.05 -10.39 11.65
C ALA A 336 -11.35 -8.91 11.36
N VAL A 337 -12.42 -8.62 10.60
CA VAL A 337 -12.81 -7.24 10.25
C VAL A 337 -12.97 -6.35 11.49
N ALA A 338 -13.46 -6.91 12.61
CA ALA A 338 -13.57 -6.18 13.87
C ALA A 338 -12.25 -5.99 14.62
N THR A 339 -11.24 -6.83 14.34
CA THR A 339 -9.94 -6.87 15.01
C THR A 339 -8.82 -6.94 13.97
N GLN A 340 -8.85 -5.98 13.02
CA GLN A 340 -7.95 -5.95 11.87
C GLN A 340 -6.47 -5.97 12.27
N THR A 341 -5.66 -6.73 11.54
CA THR A 341 -4.21 -6.59 11.59
C THR A 341 -3.80 -5.23 11.01
N PRO A 342 -2.99 -4.41 11.72
CA PRO A 342 -2.49 -3.14 11.21
C PRO A 342 -1.41 -3.33 10.14
N GLU A 343 -1.14 -2.28 9.36
CA GLU A 343 0.00 -2.21 8.44
C GLU A 343 1.16 -1.47 9.11
N PHE A 344 2.33 -2.09 9.16
CA PHE A 344 3.57 -1.51 9.68
C PHE A 344 4.78 -2.35 9.24
N SER A 345 5.97 -1.85 9.51
CA SER A 345 7.21 -2.60 9.40
C SER A 345 7.90 -2.63 10.76
N ASP A 346 8.54 -3.75 11.07
CA ASP A 346 9.34 -3.96 12.28
C ASP A 346 10.40 -5.03 12.02
N GLU A 347 11.16 -5.43 13.02
CA GLU A 347 12.23 -6.42 12.88
C GLU A 347 11.99 -7.63 13.80
N MET A 348 12.09 -8.84 13.25
CA MET A 348 11.99 -10.07 14.02
C MET A 348 13.29 -10.30 14.78
N GLU A 349 13.17 -10.33 16.11
CA GLU A 349 14.33 -10.44 17.01
C GLU A 349 14.54 -11.84 17.57
N TYR A 350 13.48 -12.60 17.79
CA TYR A 350 13.60 -13.91 18.40
C TYR A 350 12.43 -14.85 18.12
N VAL A 351 12.73 -16.14 18.27
CA VAL A 351 11.77 -17.25 18.24
C VAL A 351 11.54 -17.76 19.67
N GLU A 352 10.29 -18.00 20.05
CA GLU A 352 9.92 -18.62 21.33
C GLU A 352 9.25 -19.97 21.09
N ILE A 353 9.93 -21.04 21.48
CA ILE A 353 9.46 -22.43 21.42
C ILE A 353 8.62 -22.70 22.67
N HIS A 354 7.51 -23.45 22.53
CA HIS A 354 6.54 -23.72 23.59
C HIS A 354 6.12 -22.46 24.34
N PRO A 355 5.54 -21.46 23.63
CA PRO A 355 5.19 -20.19 24.23
C PRO A 355 4.08 -20.33 25.28
N THR A 356 4.13 -19.47 26.28
CA THR A 356 2.95 -19.15 27.09
C THR A 356 2.19 -18.02 26.42
N TRP A 357 0.88 -17.92 26.63
CA TRP A 357 0.08 -16.85 26.08
C TRP A 357 -0.57 -15.98 27.15
N THR A 358 -0.09 -14.77 27.30
CA THR A 358 -0.77 -13.76 28.10
C THR A 358 -1.96 -13.24 27.33
N VAL A 359 -3.16 -13.47 27.84
CA VAL A 359 -4.42 -13.12 27.18
C VAL A 359 -4.60 -11.60 27.20
N PRO A 360 -4.80 -10.95 26.03
CA PRO A 360 -5.13 -9.54 25.98
C PRO A 360 -6.38 -9.20 26.81
N TYR A 361 -6.36 -8.03 27.45
CA TYR A 361 -7.47 -7.57 28.29
C TYR A 361 -8.83 -7.61 27.58
N SER A 362 -8.86 -7.20 26.31
CA SER A 362 -10.08 -7.23 25.48
C SER A 362 -10.67 -8.63 25.39
N ILE A 363 -9.85 -9.66 25.13
CA ILE A 363 -10.27 -11.06 25.05
C ILE A 363 -10.68 -11.59 26.44
N ALA A 364 -9.90 -11.26 27.47
CA ALA A 364 -10.21 -11.67 28.84
C ALA A 364 -11.60 -11.19 29.28
N VAL A 365 -11.94 -9.95 28.98
CA VAL A 365 -13.22 -9.36 29.39
C VAL A 365 -14.37 -9.71 28.45
N SER A 366 -14.15 -9.74 27.12
CA SER A 366 -15.25 -9.95 26.17
C SER A 366 -15.57 -11.42 25.93
N GLU A 367 -14.62 -12.34 26.11
CA GLU A 367 -14.81 -13.75 25.79
C GLU A 367 -14.67 -14.68 26.99
N MET A 368 -13.64 -14.46 27.84
CA MET A 368 -13.41 -15.34 28.99
C MET A 368 -14.33 -15.03 30.15
N LEU A 369 -14.47 -13.76 30.54
CA LEU A 369 -15.31 -13.37 31.67
C LEU A 369 -16.78 -13.83 31.56
N PRO A 370 -17.47 -13.73 30.42
CA PRO A 370 -18.82 -14.27 30.28
C PRO A 370 -18.91 -15.79 30.49
N LYS A 371 -17.86 -16.53 30.11
CA LYS A 371 -17.79 -17.98 30.36
C LYS A 371 -17.50 -18.29 31.82
N LEU A 372 -16.59 -17.52 32.46
CA LEU A 372 -16.27 -17.64 33.88
C LEU A 372 -17.47 -17.31 34.79
N LYS A 373 -18.32 -16.37 34.43
CA LYS A 373 -19.58 -16.09 35.14
C LYS A 373 -20.53 -17.28 35.15
N ARG A 374 -20.53 -18.08 34.09
CA ARG A 374 -21.35 -19.32 33.96
C ARG A 374 -20.67 -20.55 34.58
N ASN A 375 -19.36 -20.66 34.42
CA ASN A 375 -18.54 -21.74 34.97
C ASN A 375 -17.23 -21.17 35.52
N PRO A 376 -17.13 -20.91 36.83
CA PRO A 376 -15.95 -20.29 37.45
C PRO A 376 -14.62 -21.01 37.24
N SER A 377 -14.66 -22.31 36.92
CA SER A 377 -13.49 -23.16 36.72
C SER A 377 -13.18 -23.44 35.22
N ALA A 378 -13.87 -22.81 34.29
CA ALA A 378 -13.80 -23.12 32.86
C ALA A 378 -12.38 -23.14 32.29
N TYR A 379 -11.45 -22.42 32.89
CA TYR A 379 -10.07 -22.27 32.40
C TYR A 379 -8.99 -22.72 33.40
N ALA A 380 -9.39 -23.23 34.60
CA ALA A 380 -8.46 -23.53 35.71
C ALA A 380 -7.38 -24.56 35.38
N GLY A 381 -7.63 -25.47 34.46
CA GLY A 381 -6.64 -26.49 34.04
C GLY A 381 -5.52 -25.95 33.16
N ASP A 382 -5.90 -25.14 32.19
CA ASP A 382 -5.02 -24.71 31.10
C ASP A 382 -4.44 -23.30 31.31
N TYR A 383 -4.97 -22.50 32.27
CA TYR A 383 -4.58 -21.12 32.51
C TYR A 383 -4.15 -20.87 33.96
N GLU A 384 -3.22 -19.96 34.12
CA GLU A 384 -2.89 -19.29 35.38
C GLU A 384 -3.65 -17.97 35.45
N VAL A 385 -4.10 -17.60 36.65
CA VAL A 385 -4.77 -16.32 36.89
C VAL A 385 -3.92 -15.45 37.82
N PHE A 386 -3.74 -14.21 37.41
CA PHE A 386 -3.02 -13.19 38.17
C PHE A 386 -4.00 -12.09 38.55
N MET A 387 -3.92 -11.61 39.77
CA MET A 387 -4.65 -10.44 40.26
C MET A 387 -3.63 -9.35 40.62
N ASN A 388 -3.72 -8.20 39.98
CA ASN A 388 -2.76 -7.11 40.14
C ASN A 388 -1.30 -7.56 40.00
N GLY A 389 -1.03 -8.40 39.01
CA GLY A 389 0.32 -8.93 38.72
C GLY A 389 0.79 -10.08 39.62
N LYS A 390 0.04 -10.49 40.64
CA LYS A 390 0.38 -11.60 41.52
C LYS A 390 -0.40 -12.85 41.15
N LEU A 391 0.31 -13.99 41.02
CA LEU A 391 -0.33 -15.28 40.80
C LEU A 391 -1.32 -15.57 41.92
N THR A 392 -2.55 -15.92 41.58
CA THR A 392 -3.60 -16.25 42.52
C THR A 392 -4.30 -17.56 42.14
N GLY A 393 -5.07 -18.14 43.07
CA GLY A 393 -5.85 -19.33 42.80
C GLY A 393 -7.19 -18.99 42.13
N TRP A 394 -7.80 -19.97 41.47
CA TRP A 394 -9.11 -19.86 40.84
C TRP A 394 -10.25 -19.86 41.88
N GLY A 395 -10.01 -20.46 43.06
CA GLY A 395 -10.98 -20.56 44.16
C GLY A 395 -11.29 -19.21 44.81
N GLY A 396 -12.54 -19.01 45.20
CA GLY A 396 -12.95 -17.81 45.94
C GLY A 396 -13.23 -16.58 45.10
N ILE A 397 -13.02 -16.60 43.78
CA ILE A 397 -13.28 -15.46 42.89
C ILE A 397 -14.75 -15.52 42.45
N ASN A 398 -15.55 -14.53 42.90
CA ASN A 398 -16.89 -14.34 42.37
C ASN A 398 -16.83 -13.49 41.09
N TRP A 399 -16.78 -14.13 39.93
CA TRP A 399 -16.69 -13.48 38.63
C TRP A 399 -17.84 -12.52 38.32
N ASN A 400 -18.99 -12.67 38.97
CA ASN A 400 -20.13 -11.77 38.77
C ASN A 400 -19.88 -10.35 39.26
N ASN A 401 -18.91 -10.16 40.18
CA ASN A 401 -18.54 -8.85 40.71
C ASN A 401 -17.71 -8.02 39.73
N TYR A 402 -17.30 -8.59 38.59
CA TYR A 402 -16.35 -7.97 37.64
C TYR A 402 -16.98 -7.69 36.28
N GLY A 403 -16.51 -6.61 35.67
CA GLY A 403 -16.90 -6.15 34.36
C GLY A 403 -15.75 -5.38 33.68
N ARG A 404 -16.01 -4.79 32.52
CA ARG A 404 -14.98 -4.08 31.75
C ARG A 404 -14.31 -2.93 32.54
N GLY A 405 -15.02 -2.27 33.46
CA GLY A 405 -14.46 -1.13 34.18
C GLY A 405 -13.68 -1.48 35.47
N ASN A 406 -13.75 -2.72 35.93
CA ASN A 406 -13.18 -3.14 37.21
C ASN A 406 -12.58 -4.55 37.18
N PHE A 407 -11.88 -4.92 36.11
CA PHE A 407 -11.32 -6.26 35.91
C PHE A 407 -9.81 -6.26 36.20
N PRO A 408 -9.36 -6.71 37.40
CA PRO A 408 -7.96 -6.65 37.79
C PRO A 408 -7.17 -7.90 37.41
N PHE A 409 -7.75 -8.84 36.64
CA PHE A 409 -7.16 -10.13 36.37
C PHE A 409 -6.45 -10.15 35.02
N THR A 410 -5.33 -10.87 35.01
CA THR A 410 -4.63 -11.28 33.78
C THR A 410 -4.61 -12.79 33.74
N PHE A 411 -4.88 -13.37 32.58
CA PHE A 411 -4.78 -14.80 32.34
C PHE A 411 -3.53 -15.10 31.52
N ARG A 412 -2.82 -16.17 31.91
CA ARG A 412 -1.72 -16.70 31.14
C ARG A 412 -1.98 -18.17 30.81
N GLN A 413 -2.16 -18.48 29.53
CA GLN A 413 -2.29 -19.86 29.07
C GLN A 413 -0.92 -20.54 29.16
N LYS A 414 -0.91 -21.72 29.74
CA LYS A 414 0.29 -22.56 29.86
C LYS A 414 0.74 -23.07 28.49
N ALA A 415 2.06 -23.31 28.34
CA ALA A 415 2.56 -24.03 27.18
C ALA A 415 1.91 -25.43 27.09
N GLY A 416 1.70 -25.90 25.88
CA GLY A 416 1.12 -27.23 25.66
C GLY A 416 0.24 -27.33 24.41
N PRO A 417 -0.30 -28.52 24.10
CA PRO A 417 -0.98 -28.78 22.82
C PRO A 417 -2.28 -28.00 22.62
N LYS A 418 -2.87 -27.48 23.70
CA LYS A 418 -4.06 -26.64 23.65
C LYS A 418 -3.74 -25.14 23.62
N ASN A 419 -2.47 -24.74 23.69
CA ASN A 419 -2.10 -23.33 23.67
C ASN A 419 -2.55 -22.69 22.36
N ALA A 420 -3.20 -21.52 22.46
CA ALA A 420 -3.70 -20.79 21.28
C ALA A 420 -2.59 -20.36 20.32
N LEU A 421 -1.35 -20.21 20.82
CA LEU A 421 -0.16 -19.88 20.03
C LEU A 421 0.58 -21.12 19.50
N GLY A 422 0.04 -22.34 19.73
CA GLY A 422 0.64 -23.59 19.27
C GLY A 422 2.03 -23.86 19.89
N LYS A 423 2.97 -24.37 19.08
CA LYS A 423 4.30 -24.80 19.52
C LYS A 423 5.36 -23.70 19.44
N VAL A 424 5.13 -22.66 18.64
CA VAL A 424 6.14 -21.63 18.37
C VAL A 424 5.50 -20.28 18.07
N LYS A 425 6.16 -19.21 18.48
CA LYS A 425 5.87 -17.85 18.05
C LYS A 425 7.16 -17.11 17.67
N PHE A 426 7.04 -16.13 16.79
CA PHE A 426 8.11 -15.32 16.21
C PHE A 426 7.82 -13.87 16.56
N ILE A 427 8.77 -13.22 17.22
CA ILE A 427 8.54 -11.92 17.83
C ILE A 427 9.34 -10.85 17.12
N PHE A 428 8.60 -9.86 16.64
CA PHE A 428 9.05 -8.54 16.22
C PHE A 428 8.39 -7.53 17.17
N PRO A 429 9.14 -6.98 18.16
CA PRO A 429 8.57 -6.17 19.23
C PRO A 429 7.97 -4.87 18.69
N ASN A 430 6.67 -4.69 18.83
CA ASN A 430 5.94 -3.53 18.33
C ASN A 430 4.86 -3.09 19.32
N PRO A 431 4.40 -1.82 19.27
CA PRO A 431 3.40 -1.30 20.19
C PRO A 431 1.99 -1.88 19.97
N TYR A 432 1.77 -2.62 18.89
CA TYR A 432 0.47 -3.18 18.51
C TYR A 432 0.27 -4.60 19.04
N ASN A 433 1.31 -5.21 19.63
CA ASN A 433 1.34 -6.60 20.11
C ASN A 433 0.99 -7.62 19.01
N ILE A 434 1.48 -7.41 17.81
CA ILE A 434 1.36 -8.32 16.67
C ILE A 434 2.61 -9.17 16.58
N TYR A 435 2.43 -10.47 16.31
CA TYR A 435 3.51 -11.43 16.12
C TYR A 435 3.02 -12.58 15.23
N PHE A 436 3.95 -13.38 14.69
CA PHE A 436 3.60 -14.62 14.01
C PHE A 436 3.54 -15.76 15.03
N HIS A 437 2.64 -16.71 14.82
CA HIS A 437 2.55 -17.87 15.70
C HIS A 437 1.90 -19.07 15.05
N ASP A 438 2.16 -20.22 15.64
CA ASP A 438 1.45 -21.47 15.36
C ASP A 438 0.00 -21.43 15.91
N THR A 439 -0.80 -22.43 15.56
CA THR A 439 -2.18 -22.55 16.05
C THR A 439 -2.66 -24.00 16.02
N PRO A 440 -3.42 -24.47 17.01
CA PRO A 440 -4.12 -25.76 16.92
C PRO A 440 -5.29 -25.73 15.92
N ALA A 441 -5.80 -24.54 15.54
CA ALA A 441 -6.95 -24.39 14.64
C ALA A 441 -6.51 -24.44 13.16
N LYS A 442 -5.91 -25.55 12.73
CA LYS A 442 -5.39 -25.75 11.38
C LYS A 442 -6.48 -25.80 10.29
N ASP A 443 -7.72 -26.11 10.65
CA ASP A 443 -8.87 -26.09 9.76
C ASP A 443 -9.14 -24.73 9.11
N LYS A 444 -8.75 -23.62 9.76
CA LYS A 444 -8.94 -22.24 9.29
C LYS A 444 -8.14 -21.92 8.02
N PHE A 445 -7.06 -22.64 7.75
CA PHE A 445 -6.27 -22.46 6.52
C PHE A 445 -6.97 -23.00 5.26
N ARG A 446 -8.01 -23.83 5.40
CA ARG A 446 -8.81 -24.33 4.26
C ARG A 446 -9.78 -23.30 3.70
N ALA A 447 -10.05 -22.24 4.44
CA ALA A 447 -10.96 -21.18 3.99
C ALA A 447 -10.27 -20.27 2.97
N THR A 448 -10.98 -19.84 1.95
CA THR A 448 -10.51 -18.86 0.97
C THR A 448 -10.31 -17.49 1.64
N ALA A 449 -11.26 -17.06 2.47
CA ALA A 449 -11.12 -15.85 3.28
C ALA A 449 -10.62 -16.23 4.69
N ARG A 450 -9.42 -15.80 5.06
CA ARG A 450 -8.74 -16.21 6.29
C ARG A 450 -8.58 -15.06 7.32
N ALA A 451 -9.62 -14.26 7.49
CA ALA A 451 -9.66 -13.14 8.44
C ALA A 451 -10.39 -13.56 9.74
N PHE A 452 -9.72 -14.29 10.64
CA PHE A 452 -10.34 -14.91 11.83
C PHE A 452 -9.65 -14.58 13.16
N SER A 453 -8.43 -13.99 13.15
CA SER A 453 -7.68 -13.76 14.37
C SER A 453 -8.09 -12.46 15.08
N HIS A 454 -7.52 -12.22 16.25
CA HIS A 454 -7.66 -10.95 16.98
C HIS A 454 -6.57 -9.91 16.63
N GLY A 455 -5.92 -10.09 15.46
CA GLY A 455 -4.90 -9.20 14.94
C GLY A 455 -3.57 -9.89 14.66
N CYS A 456 -3.13 -10.84 15.50
CA CYS A 456 -1.92 -11.61 15.26
C CYS A 456 -2.03 -12.52 14.02
N ILE A 457 -0.90 -12.91 13.47
CA ILE A 457 -0.80 -13.66 12.22
C ILE A 457 -0.47 -15.12 12.53
N ARG A 458 -1.41 -16.02 12.16
CA ARG A 458 -1.21 -17.47 12.30
C ARG A 458 -0.59 -18.01 11.03
N LEU A 459 0.42 -18.86 11.18
CA LEU A 459 1.15 -19.46 10.07
C LEU A 459 0.63 -20.88 9.79
N SER A 460 0.54 -21.26 8.51
CA SER A 460 0.16 -22.62 8.11
C SER A 460 1.28 -23.62 8.38
N ARG A 461 2.54 -23.24 8.13
CA ARG A 461 3.76 -24.05 8.27
C ARG A 461 4.78 -23.41 9.23
N PRO A 462 4.40 -23.13 10.50
CA PRO A 462 5.27 -22.43 11.44
C PRO A 462 6.49 -23.24 11.86
N MET A 463 6.42 -24.57 11.77
CA MET A 463 7.55 -25.43 12.11
C MET A 463 8.66 -25.33 11.06
N ASP A 464 8.29 -25.29 9.76
CA ASP A 464 9.25 -25.16 8.66
C ASP A 464 10.02 -23.83 8.80
N LEU A 465 9.31 -22.73 9.08
CA LEU A 465 9.92 -21.44 9.36
C LEU A 465 10.83 -21.50 10.60
N ALA A 466 10.37 -22.12 11.70
CA ALA A 466 11.19 -22.25 12.90
C ALA A 466 12.48 -23.02 12.65
N PHE A 467 12.44 -24.11 11.86
CA PHE A 467 13.63 -24.90 11.54
C PHE A 467 14.64 -24.10 10.70
N ARG A 468 14.18 -23.31 9.73
CA ARG A 468 15.07 -22.41 8.95
C ARG A 468 15.73 -21.36 9.85
N LEU A 469 14.94 -20.56 10.55
CA LEU A 469 15.45 -19.50 11.44
C LEU A 469 16.38 -20.01 12.56
N LEU A 470 16.11 -21.19 13.10
CA LEU A 470 16.95 -21.76 14.14
C LEU A 470 18.20 -22.44 13.56
N GLY A 471 18.10 -23.07 12.38
CA GLY A 471 19.19 -23.74 11.69
C GLY A 471 20.10 -22.76 10.95
N ASP A 472 19.54 -22.03 10.01
CA ASP A 472 20.28 -21.18 9.09
C ASP A 472 20.73 -19.87 9.76
N ASP A 473 19.82 -19.14 10.42
CA ASP A 473 20.14 -17.86 11.02
C ASP A 473 20.77 -17.98 12.42
N ALA A 474 20.21 -18.81 13.32
CA ALA A 474 20.74 -18.97 14.67
C ALA A 474 21.84 -20.03 14.82
N GLY A 475 22.13 -20.79 13.75
CA GLY A 475 23.21 -21.78 13.71
C GLY A 475 23.00 -22.97 14.65
N TRP A 476 21.75 -23.40 14.89
CA TRP A 476 21.46 -24.56 15.72
C TRP A 476 21.51 -25.84 14.90
N ALA A 477 22.20 -26.87 15.40
CA ALA A 477 22.13 -28.20 14.80
C ALA A 477 20.71 -28.77 14.88
N PRO A 478 20.25 -29.57 13.89
CA PRO A 478 18.90 -30.14 13.84
C PRO A 478 18.52 -30.89 15.14
N GLU A 479 19.46 -31.63 15.72
CA GLU A 479 19.24 -32.40 16.95
C GLU A 479 18.93 -31.50 18.16
N LYS A 480 19.52 -30.29 18.18
CA LYS A 480 19.26 -29.28 19.21
C LYS A 480 17.88 -28.69 19.05
N ILE A 481 17.44 -28.44 17.80
CA ILE A 481 16.11 -27.95 17.48
C ILE A 481 15.07 -28.99 17.91
N ASP A 482 15.25 -30.24 17.49
CA ASP A 482 14.37 -31.35 17.86
C ASP A 482 14.27 -31.54 19.38
N ALA A 483 15.41 -31.49 20.09
CA ALA A 483 15.44 -31.59 21.54
C ALA A 483 14.67 -30.44 22.23
N ALA A 484 14.78 -29.23 21.71
CA ALA A 484 14.04 -28.08 22.23
C ALA A 484 12.52 -28.26 22.06
N PHE A 485 12.06 -28.70 20.89
CA PHE A 485 10.64 -29.01 20.64
C PHE A 485 10.14 -30.23 21.42
N ALA A 486 10.99 -31.23 21.67
CA ALA A 486 10.64 -32.39 22.49
C ALA A 486 10.54 -32.06 23.98
N SER A 487 11.26 -31.05 24.46
CA SER A 487 11.37 -30.70 25.88
C SER A 487 10.06 -30.26 26.53
N GLY A 488 9.12 -29.71 25.77
CA GLY A 488 7.90 -29.05 26.27
C GLY A 488 8.15 -27.79 27.09
N LYS A 489 9.40 -27.32 27.20
CA LYS A 489 9.78 -26.15 27.99
C LYS A 489 9.80 -24.91 27.11
N THR A 490 9.28 -23.80 27.65
CA THR A 490 9.39 -22.50 26.98
C THR A 490 10.87 -22.13 26.82
N THR A 491 11.30 -21.95 25.58
CA THR A 491 12.69 -21.60 25.23
C THR A 491 12.67 -20.41 24.26
N ARG A 492 13.40 -19.36 24.63
CA ARG A 492 13.61 -18.20 23.77
C ARG A 492 14.96 -18.32 23.08
N VAL A 493 14.98 -18.07 21.77
CA VAL A 493 16.17 -18.07 20.93
C VAL A 493 16.23 -16.74 20.20
N SER A 494 17.22 -15.90 20.53
CA SER A 494 17.46 -14.64 19.81
C SER A 494 18.09 -14.94 18.45
N LEU A 495 17.66 -14.22 17.43
CA LEU A 495 18.29 -14.22 16.11
C LEU A 495 19.53 -13.34 16.17
N PRO A 496 20.67 -13.76 15.60
CA PRO A 496 21.89 -12.96 15.56
C PRO A 496 21.72 -11.67 14.76
N GLU A 497 21.00 -11.75 13.69
CA GLU A 497 20.58 -10.64 12.85
C GLU A 497 19.06 -10.52 12.90
N HIS A 498 18.59 -9.29 13.04
CA HIS A 498 17.16 -9.03 13.04
C HIS A 498 16.65 -9.04 11.62
N ILE A 499 15.51 -9.67 11.39
CA ILE A 499 14.94 -9.84 10.04
C ILE A 499 13.75 -8.88 9.87
N PRO A 500 13.78 -7.96 8.90
CA PRO A 500 12.67 -7.08 8.59
C PRO A 500 11.37 -7.83 8.33
N VAL A 501 10.27 -7.34 8.90
CA VAL A 501 8.91 -7.86 8.72
C VAL A 501 8.04 -6.72 8.23
N HIS A 502 7.47 -6.86 7.03
CA HIS A 502 6.61 -5.88 6.42
C HIS A 502 5.18 -6.41 6.32
N LEU A 503 4.25 -5.81 7.08
CA LEU A 503 2.83 -6.09 6.94
C LEU A 503 2.22 -5.10 5.96
N VAL A 504 1.76 -5.59 4.81
CA VAL A 504 1.19 -4.78 3.72
C VAL A 504 -0.25 -5.19 3.42
N TYR A 505 -0.99 -4.29 2.79
CA TYR A 505 -2.35 -4.55 2.35
C TYR A 505 -2.44 -4.29 0.84
N ALA A 506 -1.94 -5.24 0.05
CA ALA A 506 -1.95 -5.12 -1.40
C ALA A 506 -3.16 -5.86 -1.98
N THR A 507 -4.08 -5.09 -2.56
CA THR A 507 -5.29 -5.60 -3.25
C THR A 507 -5.11 -5.74 -4.75
N ALA A 508 -4.02 -5.17 -5.30
CA ALA A 508 -3.50 -5.43 -6.64
C ALA A 508 -1.98 -5.57 -6.55
N PHE A 509 -1.40 -6.60 -7.15
CA PHE A 509 0.03 -6.88 -7.14
C PHE A 509 0.42 -7.82 -8.27
N GLN A 510 1.71 -7.87 -8.60
CA GLN A 510 2.24 -8.87 -9.51
C GLN A 510 2.49 -10.17 -8.73
N GLY A 511 1.87 -11.25 -9.18
CA GLY A 511 2.09 -12.62 -8.73
C GLY A 511 3.15 -13.34 -9.55
N ASP A 512 3.19 -14.67 -9.38
CA ASP A 512 4.14 -15.53 -10.07
C ASP A 512 4.00 -15.47 -11.60
N GLY A 513 5.14 -15.58 -12.28
CA GLY A 513 5.18 -15.55 -13.75
C GLY A 513 4.70 -14.25 -14.38
N GLY A 514 4.62 -13.16 -13.59
CA GLY A 514 4.17 -11.86 -14.08
C GLY A 514 2.65 -11.69 -14.13
N SER A 515 1.89 -12.64 -13.59
CA SER A 515 0.43 -12.55 -13.50
C SER A 515 -0.01 -11.34 -12.68
N ILE A 516 -1.15 -10.76 -13.08
CA ILE A 516 -1.75 -9.66 -12.31
C ILE A 516 -2.76 -10.26 -11.35
N GLU A 517 -2.58 -9.99 -10.06
CA GLU A 517 -3.46 -10.51 -9.03
C GLU A 517 -4.28 -9.42 -8.36
N PHE A 518 -5.54 -9.72 -8.10
CA PHE A 518 -6.48 -8.84 -7.40
C PHE A 518 -7.06 -9.53 -6.18
N ARG A 519 -7.27 -8.77 -5.11
CA ARG A 519 -7.90 -9.26 -3.89
C ARG A 519 -9.05 -8.36 -3.47
N PRO A 520 -10.07 -8.90 -2.82
CA PRO A 520 -11.14 -8.12 -2.22
C PRO A 520 -10.62 -7.16 -1.15
N ASP A 521 -11.22 -5.99 -1.03
CA ASP A 521 -10.94 -5.01 0.04
C ASP A 521 -11.61 -5.45 1.36
N ILE A 522 -11.06 -6.47 2.00
CA ILE A 522 -11.63 -7.12 3.19
C ILE A 522 -11.77 -6.20 4.41
N TYR A 523 -10.93 -5.15 4.49
CA TYR A 523 -10.93 -4.19 5.60
C TYR A 523 -11.53 -2.83 5.23
N GLY A 524 -11.94 -2.62 3.97
CA GLY A 524 -12.45 -1.36 3.47
C GLY A 524 -11.40 -0.25 3.36
N ARG A 525 -10.12 -0.62 3.23
CA ARG A 525 -8.99 0.33 3.14
C ARG A 525 -8.85 0.96 1.76
N ASP A 526 -9.16 0.22 0.69
CA ASP A 526 -9.20 0.78 -0.67
C ASP A 526 -10.21 1.90 -0.78
N ARG A 527 -11.41 1.70 -0.23
CA ARG A 527 -12.47 2.72 -0.23
C ARG A 527 -12.03 4.01 0.47
N LYS A 528 -11.32 3.90 1.60
CA LYS A 528 -10.80 5.08 2.33
C LYS A 528 -9.72 5.78 1.52
N LEU A 529 -8.79 5.01 0.96
CA LEU A 529 -7.68 5.53 0.17
C LEU A 529 -8.18 6.17 -1.13
N GLN A 530 -9.15 5.55 -1.81
CA GLN A 530 -9.79 6.09 -3.00
C GLN A 530 -10.47 7.44 -2.73
N ALA A 531 -11.20 7.52 -1.62
CA ALA A 531 -11.86 8.78 -1.23
C ALA A 531 -10.85 9.90 -0.92
N ALA A 532 -9.66 9.55 -0.43
CA ALA A 532 -8.60 10.51 -0.13
C ALA A 532 -7.80 10.92 -1.39
N LEU A 533 -7.54 9.98 -2.32
CA LEU A 533 -6.70 10.21 -3.49
C LEU A 533 -7.48 10.78 -4.69
N PHE A 534 -8.71 10.30 -4.92
CA PHE A 534 -9.51 10.63 -6.10
C PHE A 534 -10.86 11.30 -5.78
N GLY A 535 -11.13 11.57 -4.50
CA GLY A 535 -12.45 12.01 -4.06
C GLY A 535 -13.45 10.85 -3.89
N LYS A 536 -14.64 11.17 -3.40
CA LYS A 536 -15.69 10.15 -3.27
C LYS A 536 -16.15 9.71 -4.67
N PRO A 537 -16.38 8.40 -4.89
CA PRO A 537 -17.03 7.95 -6.11
C PRO A 537 -18.34 8.71 -6.30
N SER A 538 -18.59 9.18 -7.51
CA SER A 538 -19.93 9.64 -7.89
C SER A 538 -20.91 8.48 -7.67
N SER A 539 -21.90 8.70 -6.82
CA SER A 539 -22.93 7.73 -6.43
C SER A 539 -23.82 7.34 -7.61
#